data_74f6400c851c6680dcda973f90bf32b2
#
_entry.id   74f6400c851c6680dcda973f90bf32b2
#
_cell.length_a   1.000
_cell.length_b   1.000
_cell.length_c   1.000
_cell.angle_alpha   90.00
_cell.angle_beta   90.00
_cell.angle_gamma   90.00
#
_symmetry.space_group_name_H-M   'P 1'
#
loop_
_entity.id
_entity.type
_entity.pdbx_description
1 polymer ?
#
loop_
_entity_poly.entity_id
_entity_poly.type
_entity_poly.pdbx_seq_one_letter_code
_entity_poly.pdbx_strand_id
1 'polypeptide(L)'
;LSIEILVNVAPRETRAAVTENGVVQEIYIERTSRRGLVSNLYKGRVSRVLPGMQAAFVDIGLDRTAFLHAADIANTQTDDTVVGMAPTALSQVEDIRRLVNQGDDILVQVIKDPIGTKGARLTTFVALPSRYLVYMPRGEGIGVSTRIDDEAERQRLKNAILGLLAPEATGGYILRTAAQGVSIESLQEDMAYLDKLWHHVRVRAVQTEPGEIVHEDLPLALRVLRDELARGVSRVLVDSSREHADMVAFAAAFMPDAATRIEQYAGPRPIFDLHGIEEEIAKALDRKVTLKSGGHLVIDQTESMTTIDVNTGAYVGHRNLEETIFRTNLEAAVAIARQLRLRNLGGIIIIDFIDMHDESHRRQVLAALERALAGDRAQTHIVSLSPLGLVEMTRKRTRESLEHLLCAPCPTCEGRGFVKTPETVCNEIFREIVRQSRQFASRELLILAQQDVVDRLLDEESTTLAELEAQVGRPIRLQVEALYGVDQYDVVLI
;
A
#
# COMPACT_ATOMS: atom_id res chain seq x y z
N LEU A 1 20.02 15.30 10.97
CA LEU A 1 19.21 14.75 9.88
C LEU A 1 18.33 15.85 9.34
N SER A 2 18.48 16.22 8.04
CA SER A 2 17.58 17.18 7.38
C SER A 2 16.45 16.39 6.73
N ILE A 3 15.22 16.59 7.20
CA ILE A 3 14.03 16.00 6.60
C ILE A 3 13.31 17.10 5.82
N GLU A 4 13.02 16.87 4.55
CA GLU A 4 12.27 17.81 3.73
C GLU A 4 11.03 17.10 3.13
N ILE A 5 9.96 17.87 2.98
CA ILE A 5 8.74 17.44 2.29
C ILE A 5 8.62 18.24 1.00
N LEU A 6 8.47 17.56 -0.11
CA LEU A 6 8.27 18.15 -1.43
C LEU A 6 6.85 17.81 -1.89
N VAL A 7 6.06 18.83 -2.20
CA VAL A 7 4.66 18.67 -2.65
C VAL A 7 4.57 19.16 -4.09
N ASN A 8 4.16 18.27 -4.97
CA ASN A 8 3.92 18.54 -6.38
C ASN A 8 2.43 18.41 -6.69
N VAL A 9 1.84 19.45 -7.28
CA VAL A 9 0.41 19.53 -7.55
C VAL A 9 0.16 19.64 -9.05
N ALA A 10 -0.50 18.65 -9.60
CA ALA A 10 -0.99 18.63 -10.97
C ALA A 10 -2.53 18.66 -11.00
N PRO A 11 -3.19 18.98 -12.13
CA PRO A 11 -4.65 19.17 -12.18
C PRO A 11 -5.48 17.97 -11.70
N ARG A 12 -4.93 16.76 -11.79
CA ARG A 12 -5.64 15.51 -11.41
C ARG A 12 -4.89 14.66 -10.41
N GLU A 13 -3.73 15.12 -9.94
CA GLU A 13 -2.86 14.34 -9.07
C GLU A 13 -2.08 15.27 -8.15
N THR A 14 -2.08 14.98 -6.86
CA THR A 14 -1.19 15.58 -5.87
C THR A 14 -0.21 14.53 -5.40
N ARG A 15 1.08 14.87 -5.40
CA ARG A 15 2.14 13.98 -4.97
C ARG A 15 2.95 14.64 -3.86
N ALA A 16 3.42 13.84 -2.91
CA ALA A 16 4.33 14.31 -1.89
C ALA A 16 5.48 13.32 -1.71
N ALA A 17 6.69 13.82 -1.59
CA ALA A 17 7.88 13.03 -1.30
C ALA A 17 8.49 13.48 0.02
N VAL A 18 8.87 12.53 0.87
CA VAL A 18 9.64 12.77 2.08
C VAL A 18 11.07 12.36 1.81
N THR A 19 12.01 13.30 1.99
CA THR A 19 13.44 13.06 1.82
C THR A 19 14.16 13.19 3.15
N GLU A 20 15.16 12.33 3.36
CA GLU A 20 16.09 12.40 4.49
C GLU A 20 17.51 12.60 3.94
N ASN A 21 18.14 13.74 4.27
CA ASN A 21 19.44 14.14 3.71
C ASN A 21 19.48 14.07 2.16
N GLY A 22 18.42 14.52 1.50
CA GLY A 22 18.29 14.50 0.05
C GLY A 22 17.97 13.14 -0.58
N VAL A 23 17.80 12.08 0.22
CA VAL A 23 17.44 10.74 -0.27
C VAL A 23 15.96 10.49 -0.03
N VAL A 24 15.23 10.11 -1.08
CA VAL A 24 13.79 9.81 -1.01
C VAL A 24 13.54 8.58 -0.13
N GLN A 25 12.66 8.74 0.84
CA GLN A 25 12.27 7.68 1.77
C GLN A 25 10.84 7.22 1.56
N GLU A 26 9.94 8.16 1.29
CA GLU A 26 8.52 7.87 1.12
C GLU A 26 7.93 8.72 0.00
N ILE A 27 7.00 8.13 -0.76
CA ILE A 27 6.23 8.79 -1.82
C ILE A 27 4.76 8.57 -1.56
N TYR A 28 4.01 9.64 -1.69
CA TYR A 28 2.56 9.70 -1.55
C TYR A 28 1.98 10.21 -2.86
N ILE A 29 0.97 9.53 -3.37
CA ILE A 29 0.27 9.93 -4.60
C ILE A 29 -1.23 9.85 -4.33
N GLU A 30 -1.94 10.92 -4.64
CA GLU A 30 -3.40 10.98 -4.57
C GLU A 30 -3.94 11.51 -5.89
N ARG A 31 -4.78 10.73 -6.55
CA ARG A 31 -5.46 11.10 -7.78
C ARG A 31 -6.88 11.56 -7.50
N THR A 32 -7.31 12.65 -8.12
CA THR A 32 -8.67 13.18 -7.95
C THR A 32 -9.75 12.12 -8.27
N SER A 33 -9.47 11.24 -9.25
CA SER A 33 -10.38 10.16 -9.66
C SER A 33 -10.35 8.94 -8.74
N ARG A 34 -9.35 8.82 -7.89
CA ARG A 34 -9.14 7.70 -6.95
C ARG A 34 -8.62 8.22 -5.62
N ARG A 35 -9.33 9.20 -5.06
CA ARG A 35 -9.02 9.63 -3.70
C ARG A 35 -9.31 8.50 -2.75
N GLY A 36 -8.36 8.15 -1.88
CA GLY A 36 -8.54 7.11 -0.87
C GLY A 36 -9.74 7.43 0.02
N LEU A 37 -10.51 6.42 0.37
CA LEU A 37 -11.71 6.56 1.20
C LEU A 37 -11.40 6.34 2.69
N VAL A 38 -10.22 5.82 3.00
CA VAL A 38 -9.81 5.54 4.39
C VAL A 38 -9.90 6.80 5.22
N SER A 39 -10.46 6.66 6.43
CA SER A 39 -10.81 7.71 7.39
C SER A 39 -12.06 8.53 7.06
N ASN A 40 -12.61 8.47 5.85
CA ASN A 40 -13.87 9.14 5.54
C ASN A 40 -15.04 8.53 6.34
N LEU A 41 -15.98 9.39 6.74
CA LEU A 41 -17.20 9.00 7.43
C LEU A 41 -18.39 9.10 6.48
N TYR A 42 -19.18 8.04 6.46
CA TYR A 42 -20.40 7.95 5.66
C TYR A 42 -21.61 7.67 6.54
N LYS A 43 -22.77 8.15 6.13
CA LYS A 43 -24.04 7.62 6.61
C LYS A 43 -24.40 6.44 5.71
N GLY A 44 -24.15 5.22 6.18
CA GLY A 44 -24.42 4.00 5.42
C GLY A 44 -25.77 3.42 5.75
N ARG A 45 -26.37 2.71 4.80
CA ARG A 45 -27.58 1.91 5.00
C ARG A 45 -27.26 0.44 4.92
N VAL A 46 -27.62 -0.34 5.93
CA VAL A 46 -27.45 -1.79 5.96
C VAL A 46 -28.30 -2.42 4.86
N SER A 47 -27.66 -2.90 3.80
CA SER A 47 -28.34 -3.53 2.66
C SER A 47 -28.65 -5.00 2.91
N ARG A 48 -27.77 -5.72 3.63
CA ARG A 48 -27.91 -7.14 3.91
C ARG A 48 -27.10 -7.56 5.12
N VAL A 49 -27.69 -8.41 6.00
CA VAL A 49 -27.00 -9.05 7.11
C VAL A 49 -26.69 -10.50 6.77
N LEU A 50 -25.48 -10.95 7.06
CA LEU A 50 -24.96 -12.31 6.78
C LEU A 50 -24.51 -12.98 8.09
N PRO A 51 -25.39 -13.65 8.82
CA PRO A 51 -25.06 -14.25 10.12
C PRO A 51 -23.97 -15.32 10.02
N GLY A 52 -23.93 -16.09 8.94
CA GLY A 52 -22.90 -17.14 8.72
C GLY A 52 -21.49 -16.60 8.58
N MET A 53 -21.32 -15.31 8.24
CA MET A 53 -20.03 -14.62 8.14
C MET A 53 -19.83 -13.62 9.28
N GLN A 54 -20.77 -13.50 10.20
CA GLN A 54 -20.77 -12.48 11.25
C GLN A 54 -20.48 -11.07 10.69
N ALA A 55 -21.18 -10.70 9.60
CA ALA A 55 -20.93 -9.48 8.85
C ALA A 55 -22.23 -8.91 8.24
N ALA A 56 -22.18 -7.63 7.88
CA ALA A 56 -23.21 -6.95 7.11
C ALA A 56 -22.61 -6.27 5.87
N PHE A 57 -23.37 -6.19 4.80
CA PHE A 57 -23.10 -5.30 3.69
C PHE A 57 -23.83 -3.99 3.92
N VAL A 58 -23.10 -2.90 3.70
CA VAL A 58 -23.57 -1.53 3.92
C VAL A 58 -23.40 -0.75 2.63
N ASP A 59 -24.48 -0.10 2.20
CA ASP A 59 -24.45 0.85 1.10
C ASP A 59 -23.97 2.21 1.62
N ILE A 60 -22.88 2.70 1.05
CA ILE A 60 -22.30 4.01 1.34
C ILE A 60 -22.23 4.91 0.10
N GLY A 61 -23.04 4.60 -0.94
CA GLY A 61 -23.13 5.37 -2.18
C GLY A 61 -22.01 5.09 -3.19
N LEU A 62 -21.28 4.00 -3.02
CA LEU A 62 -20.27 3.55 -3.98
C LEU A 62 -20.84 2.48 -4.91
N ASP A 63 -20.18 2.25 -6.06
CA ASP A 63 -20.57 1.20 -7.01
C ASP A 63 -20.69 -0.19 -6.38
N ARG A 64 -19.99 -0.42 -5.28
CA ARG A 64 -19.98 -1.68 -4.54
C ARG A 64 -20.32 -1.47 -3.08
N THR A 65 -21.18 -2.33 -2.55
CA THR A 65 -21.51 -2.34 -1.13
C THR A 65 -20.24 -2.62 -0.30
N ALA A 66 -20.13 -1.92 0.81
CA ALA A 66 -19.02 -2.04 1.74
C ALA A 66 -19.27 -3.14 2.78
N PHE A 67 -18.22 -3.65 3.38
CA PHE A 67 -18.22 -4.77 4.31
C PHE A 67 -18.01 -4.29 5.75
N LEU A 68 -18.92 -4.68 6.65
CA LEU A 68 -18.86 -4.37 8.08
C LEU A 68 -18.92 -5.68 8.87
N HIS A 69 -17.85 -6.03 9.59
CA HIS A 69 -17.80 -7.22 10.42
C HIS A 69 -18.35 -6.94 11.83
N ALA A 70 -18.93 -7.92 12.49
CA ALA A 70 -19.49 -7.79 13.85
C ALA A 70 -18.46 -7.25 14.86
N ALA A 71 -17.20 -7.66 14.76
CA ALA A 71 -16.12 -7.15 15.62
C ALA A 71 -15.77 -5.66 15.37
N ASP A 72 -16.20 -5.10 14.25
CA ASP A 72 -15.99 -3.68 13.90
C ASP A 72 -17.21 -2.81 14.26
N ILE A 73 -18.20 -3.37 14.99
CA ILE A 73 -19.41 -2.66 15.44
C ILE A 73 -19.32 -2.38 16.93
N ALA A 74 -19.41 -1.10 17.31
CA ALA A 74 -19.50 -0.69 18.71
C ALA A 74 -20.87 -1.06 19.29
N ASN A 75 -20.88 -1.87 20.33
CA ASN A 75 -22.12 -2.22 21.03
C ASN A 75 -22.61 -1.03 21.86
N THR A 76 -23.84 -0.60 21.64
CA THR A 76 -24.47 0.51 22.39
C THR A 76 -25.08 0.04 23.73
N GLN A 77 -25.01 -1.25 24.06
CA GLN A 77 -25.73 -1.83 25.21
C GLN A 77 -24.86 -2.44 26.32
N THR A 78 -23.55 -2.47 26.20
CA THR A 78 -22.69 -2.94 27.29
C THR A 78 -22.01 -1.78 27.97
N ASP A 79 -22.57 -1.37 29.08
CA ASP A 79 -21.81 -0.78 30.20
C ASP A 79 -20.76 -1.81 30.67
N ASP A 80 -19.60 -1.28 31.02
CA ASP A 80 -18.48 -1.89 31.74
C ASP A 80 -17.46 -2.77 30.97
N THR A 81 -16.27 -2.20 31.02
CA THR A 81 -14.93 -2.80 31.00
C THR A 81 -14.41 -3.37 29.72
N VAL A 82 -13.59 -2.59 29.00
CA VAL A 82 -12.17 -2.87 28.74
C VAL A 82 -11.49 -1.68 28.05
N VAL A 83 -10.52 -1.12 28.72
CA VAL A 83 -9.68 -0.01 28.29
C VAL A 83 -8.81 -0.38 27.08
N GLY A 84 -8.95 0.38 26.00
CA GLY A 84 -7.82 0.79 25.14
C GLY A 84 -7.06 -0.23 24.31
N MET A 85 -7.67 -1.36 23.90
CA MET A 85 -7.06 -2.26 22.90
C MET A 85 -8.07 -2.59 21.80
N ALA A 86 -7.58 -2.68 20.55
CA ALA A 86 -8.28 -3.46 19.55
C ALA A 86 -8.67 -4.82 20.15
N PRO A 87 -9.86 -5.38 19.86
CA PRO A 87 -10.34 -6.57 20.54
C PRO A 87 -9.28 -7.67 20.48
N THR A 88 -8.71 -7.99 21.64
CA THR A 88 -7.91 -9.20 21.81
C THR A 88 -8.81 -10.39 21.49
N ALA A 89 -8.28 -11.37 20.81
CA ALA A 89 -8.94 -12.50 20.15
C ALA A 89 -9.80 -13.44 21.03
N LEU A 90 -10.34 -12.97 22.16
CA LEU A 90 -11.09 -13.79 23.13
C LEU A 90 -12.37 -13.13 23.69
N SER A 91 -12.74 -11.90 23.29
CA SER A 91 -14.10 -11.41 23.55
C SER A 91 -15.07 -12.12 22.61
N GLN A 92 -16.09 -12.79 23.14
CA GLN A 92 -17.16 -13.40 22.33
C GLN A 92 -17.75 -12.30 21.44
N VAL A 93 -17.50 -12.40 20.13
CA VAL A 93 -18.10 -11.50 19.14
C VAL A 93 -19.61 -11.70 19.23
N GLU A 94 -20.34 -10.65 19.58
CA GLU A 94 -21.80 -10.69 19.66
C GLU A 94 -22.40 -10.99 18.27
N ASP A 95 -23.51 -11.75 18.24
CA ASP A 95 -24.13 -12.13 16.97
C ASP A 95 -24.55 -10.87 16.19
N ILE A 96 -24.11 -10.76 14.93
CA ILE A 96 -24.38 -9.62 14.04
C ILE A 96 -25.87 -9.23 14.01
N ARG A 97 -26.79 -10.20 14.15
CA ARG A 97 -28.24 -9.96 14.17
C ARG A 97 -28.73 -9.16 15.37
N ARG A 98 -27.94 -9.07 16.44
CA ARG A 98 -28.24 -8.24 17.61
C ARG A 98 -27.68 -6.84 17.49
N LEU A 99 -26.69 -6.66 16.61
CA LEU A 99 -25.94 -5.42 16.46
C LEU A 99 -26.57 -4.52 15.39
N VAL A 100 -27.03 -5.09 14.27
CA VAL A 100 -27.62 -4.34 13.15
C VAL A 100 -28.69 -5.14 12.44
N ASN A 101 -29.69 -4.42 11.89
CA ASN A 101 -30.76 -4.98 11.08
C ASN A 101 -30.67 -4.44 9.64
N GLN A 102 -31.24 -5.17 8.71
CA GLN A 102 -31.38 -4.69 7.33
C GLN A 102 -32.28 -3.45 7.30
N GLY A 103 -31.81 -2.40 6.63
CA GLY A 103 -32.46 -1.10 6.54
C GLY A 103 -32.00 -0.08 7.58
N ASP A 104 -31.22 -0.47 8.57
CA ASP A 104 -30.67 0.46 9.58
C ASP A 104 -29.72 1.48 8.93
N ASP A 105 -29.87 2.74 9.32
CA ASP A 105 -28.94 3.82 8.97
C ASP A 105 -27.87 3.96 10.06
N ILE A 106 -26.62 3.82 9.67
CA ILE A 106 -25.48 3.81 10.60
C ILE A 106 -24.37 4.76 10.16
N LEU A 107 -23.73 5.44 11.12
CA LEU A 107 -22.51 6.20 10.88
C LEU A 107 -21.32 5.23 10.87
N VAL A 108 -20.61 5.18 9.76
CA VAL A 108 -19.48 4.28 9.54
C VAL A 108 -18.26 5.01 9.04
N GLN A 109 -17.09 4.51 9.40
CA GLN A 109 -15.80 4.97 8.91
C GLN A 109 -15.16 3.90 8.04
N VAL A 110 -14.55 4.33 6.93
CA VAL A 110 -13.77 3.43 6.07
C VAL A 110 -12.41 3.17 6.72
N ILE A 111 -12.07 1.90 6.93
CA ILE A 111 -10.75 1.47 7.46
C ILE A 111 -9.85 0.82 6.42
N LYS A 112 -10.43 0.38 5.29
CA LYS A 112 -9.68 -0.11 4.12
C LYS A 112 -10.42 0.26 2.85
N ASP A 113 -9.67 0.73 1.86
CA ASP A 113 -10.18 0.99 0.52
C ASP A 113 -10.69 -0.28 -0.18
N PRO A 114 -11.59 -0.16 -1.16
CA PRO A 114 -11.95 -1.27 -2.03
C PRO A 114 -10.71 -1.81 -2.75
N ILE A 115 -10.55 -3.14 -2.79
CA ILE A 115 -9.41 -3.77 -3.47
C ILE A 115 -9.93 -4.87 -4.41
N GLY A 116 -9.63 -4.76 -5.69
CA GLY A 116 -10.06 -5.73 -6.71
C GLY A 116 -11.59 -5.88 -6.74
N THR A 117 -12.10 -7.06 -6.44
CA THR A 117 -13.54 -7.35 -6.39
C THR A 117 -14.20 -7.08 -5.04
N LYS A 118 -13.43 -6.73 -3.99
CA LYS A 118 -13.91 -6.54 -2.62
C LYS A 118 -14.29 -5.08 -2.39
N GLY A 119 -15.45 -4.84 -1.76
CA GLY A 119 -15.88 -3.53 -1.29
C GLY A 119 -15.02 -2.99 -0.14
N ALA A 120 -15.18 -1.71 0.18
CA ALA A 120 -14.50 -1.06 1.32
C ALA A 120 -14.80 -1.79 2.63
N ARG A 121 -13.85 -1.82 3.57
CA ARG A 121 -14.09 -2.31 4.93
C ARG A 121 -14.44 -1.15 5.85
N LEU A 122 -15.47 -1.34 6.63
CA LEU A 122 -16.04 -0.34 7.52
C LEU A 122 -15.86 -0.69 8.99
N THR A 123 -15.98 0.34 9.84
CA THR A 123 -16.14 0.23 11.28
C THR A 123 -17.10 1.28 11.80
N THR A 124 -17.80 1.00 12.90
CA THR A 124 -18.55 2.01 13.66
C THR A 124 -17.75 2.62 14.81
N PHE A 125 -16.54 2.10 15.07
CA PHE A 125 -15.57 2.71 15.97
C PHE A 125 -14.89 3.89 15.28
N VAL A 126 -15.60 5.04 15.27
CA VAL A 126 -15.08 6.27 14.68
C VAL A 126 -13.81 6.70 15.40
N ALA A 127 -12.76 6.99 14.63
CA ALA A 127 -11.49 7.51 15.11
C ALA A 127 -11.14 8.78 14.34
N LEU A 128 -11.05 9.91 15.02
CA LEU A 128 -10.73 11.22 14.46
C LEU A 128 -9.28 11.59 14.80
N PRO A 129 -8.35 11.55 13.84
CA PRO A 129 -6.97 11.88 14.10
C PRO A 129 -6.73 13.39 14.04
N SER A 130 -5.98 13.90 15.02
CA SER A 130 -5.33 15.20 14.98
C SER A 130 -3.80 15.03 14.96
N ARG A 131 -3.06 16.06 15.29
CA ARG A 131 -1.58 16.03 15.31
C ARG A 131 -1.05 15.10 16.39
N TYR A 132 -1.51 15.27 17.63
CA TYR A 132 -1.02 14.59 18.82
C TYR A 132 -1.95 13.51 19.33
N LEU A 133 -3.22 13.59 19.01
CA LEU A 133 -4.28 12.76 19.55
C LEU A 133 -5.05 12.02 18.44
N VAL A 134 -5.71 10.96 18.84
CA VAL A 134 -6.83 10.36 18.12
C VAL A 134 -8.01 10.33 19.10
N TYR A 135 -9.11 10.97 18.73
CA TYR A 135 -10.33 10.94 19.52
C TYR A 135 -11.25 9.82 19.04
N MET A 136 -11.76 9.06 19.96
CA MET A 136 -12.70 7.96 19.75
C MET A 136 -14.00 8.25 20.49
N PRO A 137 -15.05 8.75 19.81
CA PRO A 137 -16.29 9.16 20.45
C PRO A 137 -17.03 8.05 21.20
N ARG A 138 -16.82 6.79 20.77
CA ARG A 138 -17.38 5.57 21.40
C ARG A 138 -16.33 4.72 22.10
N GLY A 139 -15.11 5.24 22.22
CA GLY A 139 -14.04 4.60 22.96
C GLY A 139 -14.05 5.04 24.41
N GLU A 140 -13.33 4.31 25.26
CA GLU A 140 -13.15 4.64 26.66
C GLU A 140 -11.67 4.73 27.03
N GLY A 141 -11.35 5.57 28.01
CA GLY A 141 -10.02 5.68 28.57
C GLY A 141 -9.00 6.41 27.69
N ILE A 142 -7.75 6.35 28.14
CA ILE A 142 -6.61 7.04 27.51
C ILE A 142 -5.54 6.02 27.14
N GLY A 143 -5.33 5.83 25.85
CA GLY A 143 -4.24 5.03 25.29
C GLY A 143 -3.00 5.91 25.01
N VAL A 144 -1.81 5.32 25.07
CA VAL A 144 -0.57 5.96 24.62
C VAL A 144 0.10 5.06 23.60
N SER A 145 0.62 5.65 22.52
CA SER A 145 1.35 4.92 21.48
C SER A 145 2.42 4.00 22.09
N THR A 146 2.46 2.75 21.67
CA THR A 146 3.47 1.78 22.09
C THR A 146 4.89 2.14 21.68
N ARG A 147 5.05 3.13 20.80
CA ARG A 147 6.35 3.63 20.33
C ARG A 147 6.96 4.70 21.25
N ILE A 148 6.26 5.13 22.29
CA ILE A 148 6.80 5.95 23.37
C ILE A 148 7.29 4.98 24.41
N ASP A 149 8.58 4.66 24.41
CA ASP A 149 9.17 3.62 25.27
C ASP A 149 9.39 4.11 26.72
N ASP A 150 9.52 5.42 26.92
CA ASP A 150 9.70 6.02 28.26
C ASP A 150 8.39 5.96 29.07
N GLU A 151 8.38 5.13 30.09
CA GLU A 151 7.20 4.94 30.96
C GLU A 151 6.87 6.21 31.77
N ALA A 152 7.87 7.01 32.15
CA ALA A 152 7.64 8.27 32.84
C ALA A 152 6.90 9.25 31.93
N GLU A 153 7.31 9.33 30.66
CA GLU A 153 6.65 10.17 29.65
C GLU A 153 5.23 9.65 29.33
N ARG A 154 5.03 8.33 29.22
CA ARG A 154 3.71 7.74 29.05
C ARG A 154 2.75 8.14 30.16
N GLN A 155 3.23 8.07 31.42
CA GLN A 155 2.43 8.44 32.57
C GLN A 155 2.18 9.96 32.64
N ARG A 156 3.17 10.79 32.29
CA ARG A 156 3.02 12.24 32.19
C ARG A 156 1.92 12.60 31.19
N LEU A 157 1.95 12.01 29.99
CA LEU A 157 0.98 12.25 28.94
C LEU A 157 -0.44 11.80 29.33
N LYS A 158 -0.58 10.64 29.97
CA LYS A 158 -1.87 10.17 30.50
C LYS A 158 -2.45 11.14 31.54
N ASN A 159 -1.62 11.56 32.48
CA ASN A 159 -2.04 12.48 33.52
C ASN A 159 -2.42 13.85 32.96
N ALA A 160 -1.70 14.33 31.93
CA ALA A 160 -2.03 15.56 31.23
C ALA A 160 -3.44 15.52 30.61
N ILE A 161 -3.78 14.47 29.87
CA ILE A 161 -5.12 14.31 29.30
C ILE A 161 -6.18 14.16 30.39
N LEU A 162 -5.92 13.36 31.45
CA LEU A 162 -6.84 13.21 32.58
C LEU A 162 -7.15 14.56 33.26
N GLY A 163 -6.13 15.41 33.38
CA GLY A 163 -6.31 16.74 33.97
C GLY A 163 -7.08 17.73 33.08
N LEU A 164 -7.14 17.48 31.77
CA LEU A 164 -7.85 18.31 30.79
C LEU A 164 -9.30 17.83 30.55
N LEU A 165 -9.61 16.58 30.87
CA LEU A 165 -10.94 16.03 30.68
C LEU A 165 -11.94 16.64 31.67
N ALA A 166 -13.06 17.11 31.14
CA ALA A 166 -14.20 17.48 31.99
C ALA A 166 -14.80 16.22 32.64
N PRO A 167 -15.40 16.32 33.84
CA PRO A 167 -16.01 15.16 34.53
C PRO A 167 -17.08 14.44 33.73
N GLU A 168 -17.72 15.13 32.78
CA GLU A 168 -18.78 14.59 31.92
C GLU A 168 -18.29 14.28 30.50
N ALA A 169 -16.96 14.34 30.26
CA ALA A 169 -16.41 14.06 28.94
C ALA A 169 -16.67 12.61 28.55
N THR A 170 -17.23 12.42 27.37
CA THR A 170 -17.47 11.10 26.78
C THR A 170 -16.44 10.82 25.70
N GLY A 171 -16.10 9.54 25.51
CA GLY A 171 -15.13 9.12 24.51
C GLY A 171 -13.73 8.89 25.09
N GLY A 172 -12.89 8.26 24.28
CA GLY A 172 -11.51 7.94 24.61
C GLY A 172 -10.51 8.71 23.74
N TYR A 173 -9.27 8.78 24.22
CA TYR A 173 -8.16 9.42 23.49
C TYR A 173 -6.99 8.46 23.36
N ILE A 174 -6.32 8.48 22.20
CA ILE A 174 -5.03 7.82 22.00
C ILE A 174 -3.98 8.89 21.73
N LEU A 175 -2.96 8.95 22.57
CA LEU A 175 -1.80 9.81 22.36
C LEU A 175 -0.89 9.18 21.29
N ARG A 176 -0.62 9.94 20.23
CA ARG A 176 0.26 9.53 19.13
C ARG A 176 1.73 9.70 19.54
N THR A 177 2.64 9.08 18.82
CA THR A 177 4.09 9.24 19.02
C THR A 177 4.53 10.72 18.96
N ALA A 178 3.85 11.51 18.15
CA ALA A 178 4.09 12.94 18.02
C ALA A 178 3.82 13.75 19.32
N ALA A 179 3.10 13.17 20.28
CA ALA A 179 2.81 13.80 21.56
C ALA A 179 3.99 13.76 22.55
N GLN A 180 5.05 13.00 22.25
CA GLN A 180 6.23 12.93 23.11
C GLN A 180 6.90 14.29 23.27
N GLY A 181 7.11 14.73 24.51
CA GLY A 181 7.72 16.01 24.87
C GLY A 181 6.84 17.25 24.62
N VAL A 182 5.58 17.10 24.24
CA VAL A 182 4.65 18.19 23.94
C VAL A 182 4.11 18.81 25.23
N SER A 183 3.84 20.13 25.20
CA SER A 183 3.26 20.88 26.31
C SER A 183 1.79 20.53 26.54
N ILE A 184 1.28 20.81 27.74
CA ILE A 184 -0.13 20.56 28.09
C ILE A 184 -1.05 21.48 27.27
N GLU A 185 -0.62 22.71 27.01
CA GLU A 185 -1.36 23.69 26.21
C GLU A 185 -1.59 23.20 24.79
N SER A 186 -0.56 22.62 24.16
CA SER A 186 -0.69 22.03 22.80
C SER A 186 -1.63 20.82 22.77
N LEU A 187 -1.67 20.02 23.82
CA LEU A 187 -2.63 18.91 23.93
C LEU A 187 -4.06 19.44 24.12
N GLN A 188 -4.22 20.51 24.88
CA GLN A 188 -5.52 21.18 25.11
C GLN A 188 -6.08 21.76 23.80
N GLU A 189 -5.24 22.41 23.01
CA GLU A 189 -5.62 22.94 21.68
C GLU A 189 -6.07 21.82 20.75
N ASP A 190 -5.33 20.70 20.74
CA ASP A 190 -5.63 19.53 19.92
C ASP A 190 -6.95 18.86 20.35
N MET A 191 -7.24 18.78 21.65
CA MET A 191 -8.53 18.30 22.17
C MET A 191 -9.67 19.24 21.76
N ALA A 192 -9.51 20.54 21.88
CA ALA A 192 -10.53 21.52 21.50
C ALA A 192 -10.85 21.47 19.99
N TYR A 193 -9.84 21.19 19.16
CA TYR A 193 -10.04 20.94 17.74
C TYR A 193 -10.89 19.68 17.50
N LEU A 194 -10.54 18.56 18.14
CA LEU A 194 -11.25 17.30 17.99
C LEU A 194 -12.71 17.39 18.47
N ASP A 195 -12.98 18.11 19.53
CA ASP A 195 -14.33 18.37 20.01
C ASP A 195 -15.17 19.14 18.99
N LYS A 196 -14.62 20.20 18.41
CA LYS A 196 -15.28 20.97 17.33
C LYS A 196 -15.52 20.09 16.09
N LEU A 197 -14.53 19.31 15.70
CA LEU A 197 -14.64 18.40 14.57
C LEU A 197 -15.73 17.36 14.79
N TRP A 198 -15.76 16.72 15.96
CA TRP A 198 -16.80 15.74 16.30
C TRP A 198 -18.20 16.36 16.35
N HIS A 199 -18.29 17.57 16.93
CA HIS A 199 -19.56 18.30 16.91
C HIS A 199 -20.06 18.54 15.48
N HIS A 200 -19.18 18.98 14.58
CA HIS A 200 -19.50 19.18 13.17
C HIS A 200 -19.94 17.89 12.48
N VAL A 201 -19.22 16.79 12.71
CA VAL A 201 -19.56 15.46 12.18
C VAL A 201 -20.96 15.03 12.66
N ARG A 202 -21.27 15.19 13.94
CA ARG A 202 -22.59 14.84 14.49
C ARG A 202 -23.73 15.63 13.85
N VAL A 203 -23.56 16.92 13.71
CA VAL A 203 -24.57 17.79 13.07
C VAL A 203 -24.79 17.38 11.62
N ARG A 204 -23.72 17.15 10.87
CA ARG A 204 -23.81 16.70 9.49
C ARG A 204 -24.43 15.30 9.36
N ALA A 205 -24.08 14.37 10.23
CA ALA A 205 -24.62 12.99 10.19
C ALA A 205 -26.15 12.95 10.31
N VAL A 206 -26.77 13.91 11.02
CA VAL A 206 -28.22 14.05 11.11
C VAL A 206 -28.82 14.57 9.82
N GLN A 207 -28.13 15.51 9.15
CA GLN A 207 -28.62 16.19 7.94
C GLN A 207 -28.34 15.43 6.64
N THR A 208 -27.37 14.51 6.66
CA THR A 208 -26.90 13.76 5.49
C THR A 208 -27.84 12.59 5.21
N GLU A 209 -28.13 12.34 3.94
CA GLU A 209 -28.90 11.18 3.51
C GLU A 209 -28.06 9.89 3.53
N PRO A 210 -28.68 8.71 3.71
CA PRO A 210 -27.97 7.44 3.60
C PRO A 210 -27.32 7.25 2.22
N GLY A 211 -26.07 6.79 2.21
CA GLY A 211 -25.25 6.67 1.01
C GLY A 211 -24.33 7.88 0.78
N GLU A 212 -24.44 8.94 1.56
CA GLU A 212 -23.65 10.15 1.37
C GLU A 212 -22.50 10.29 2.39
N ILE A 213 -21.51 11.10 2.01
CA ILE A 213 -20.33 11.38 2.85
C ILE A 213 -20.69 12.41 3.92
N VAL A 214 -20.45 12.07 5.18
CA VAL A 214 -20.62 12.95 6.34
C VAL A 214 -19.37 13.80 6.57
N HIS A 215 -18.19 13.19 6.50
CA HIS A 215 -16.92 13.86 6.69
C HIS A 215 -15.86 13.23 5.79
N GLU A 216 -15.11 14.06 5.12
CA GLU A 216 -13.97 13.67 4.27
C GLU A 216 -12.66 13.98 4.99
N ASP A 217 -11.71 13.03 5.00
CA ASP A 217 -10.38 13.27 5.59
C ASP A 217 -9.61 14.34 4.78
N LEU A 218 -8.57 14.88 5.37
CA LEU A 218 -7.75 15.93 4.79
C LEU A 218 -7.21 15.54 3.40
N PRO A 219 -7.12 16.48 2.45
CA PRO A 219 -6.35 16.29 1.21
C PRO A 219 -4.93 15.87 1.50
N LEU A 220 -4.29 15.18 0.53
CA LEU A 220 -2.95 14.60 0.70
C LEU A 220 -1.93 15.61 1.27
N ALA A 221 -1.88 16.82 0.73
CA ALA A 221 -0.92 17.83 1.17
C ALA A 221 -1.07 18.18 2.67
N LEU A 222 -2.31 18.39 3.13
CA LEU A 222 -2.60 18.68 4.54
C LEU A 222 -2.41 17.45 5.44
N ARG A 223 -2.74 16.26 4.94
CA ARG A 223 -2.55 15.01 5.66
C ARG A 223 -1.07 14.72 5.88
N VAL A 224 -0.23 14.88 4.86
CA VAL A 224 1.22 14.72 4.96
C VAL A 224 1.79 15.78 5.93
N LEU A 225 1.33 17.02 5.84
CA LEU A 225 1.72 18.08 6.77
C LEU A 225 1.40 17.70 8.23
N ARG A 226 0.16 17.29 8.51
CA ARG A 226 -0.27 16.84 9.85
C ARG A 226 0.58 15.69 10.39
N ASP A 227 0.87 14.73 9.53
CA ASP A 227 1.49 13.48 9.96
C ASP A 227 3.03 13.52 9.96
N GLU A 228 3.68 14.32 9.09
CA GLU A 228 5.14 14.35 8.95
C GLU A 228 5.83 15.46 9.76
N LEU A 229 5.21 16.60 9.97
CA LEU A 229 5.84 17.72 10.64
C LEU A 229 6.33 17.44 12.08
N ALA A 230 5.74 16.46 12.73
CA ALA A 230 6.15 16.02 14.06
C ALA A 230 7.57 15.42 14.14
N ARG A 231 8.18 15.09 12.98
CA ARG A 231 9.48 14.39 12.90
C ARG A 231 10.71 15.30 12.77
N GLY A 232 10.58 16.58 13.05
CA GLY A 232 11.70 17.51 12.89
C GLY A 232 11.95 17.86 11.42
N VAL A 233 10.89 17.95 10.62
CA VAL A 233 10.96 18.43 9.24
C VAL A 233 11.52 19.84 9.22
N SER A 234 12.61 20.02 8.46
CA SER A 234 13.30 21.31 8.33
C SER A 234 12.58 22.26 7.38
N ARG A 235 11.96 21.71 6.32
CA ARG A 235 11.34 22.49 5.26
C ARG A 235 10.26 21.72 4.52
N VAL A 236 9.23 22.43 4.07
CA VAL A 236 8.18 21.94 3.18
C VAL A 236 8.15 22.83 1.94
N LEU A 237 8.36 22.27 0.76
CA LEU A 237 8.30 22.99 -0.51
C LEU A 237 7.05 22.58 -1.28
N VAL A 238 6.30 23.56 -1.80
CA VAL A 238 5.05 23.34 -2.54
C VAL A 238 5.08 24.13 -3.84
N ASP A 239 4.83 23.48 -4.96
CA ASP A 239 4.87 24.11 -6.28
C ASP A 239 3.55 24.77 -6.74
N SER A 240 2.50 24.71 -5.92
CA SER A 240 1.20 25.34 -6.17
C SER A 240 0.95 26.47 -5.18
N SER A 241 0.68 27.67 -5.70
CA SER A 241 0.36 28.84 -4.86
C SER A 241 -0.90 28.63 -4.03
N ARG A 242 -1.92 27.97 -4.60
CA ARG A 242 -3.17 27.67 -3.90
C ARG A 242 -2.94 26.71 -2.75
N GLU A 243 -2.31 25.58 -3.04
CA GLU A 243 -2.04 24.56 -2.03
C GLU A 243 -1.09 25.07 -0.93
N HIS A 244 -0.11 25.90 -1.32
CA HIS A 244 0.75 26.61 -0.34
C HIS A 244 -0.09 27.46 0.61
N ALA A 245 -1.02 28.29 0.09
CA ALA A 245 -1.88 29.12 0.93
C ALA A 245 -2.75 28.30 1.89
N ASP A 246 -3.33 27.20 1.39
CA ASP A 246 -4.14 26.28 2.18
C ASP A 246 -3.31 25.58 3.27
N MET A 247 -2.08 25.15 2.95
CA MET A 247 -1.16 24.54 3.90
C MET A 247 -0.68 25.53 4.97
N VAL A 248 -0.38 26.78 4.60
CA VAL A 248 0.01 27.83 5.56
C VAL A 248 -1.17 28.18 6.47
N ALA A 249 -2.38 28.32 5.93
CA ALA A 249 -3.57 28.58 6.73
C ALA A 249 -3.86 27.45 7.73
N PHE A 250 -3.75 26.21 7.28
CA PHE A 250 -3.89 25.03 8.14
C PHE A 250 -2.80 25.00 9.22
N ALA A 251 -1.55 25.24 8.85
CA ALA A 251 -0.44 25.27 9.81
C ALA A 251 -0.62 26.42 10.83
N ALA A 252 -1.01 27.60 10.41
CA ALA A 252 -1.27 28.73 11.32
C ALA A 252 -2.38 28.43 12.34
N ALA A 253 -3.40 27.67 11.93
CA ALA A 253 -4.50 27.28 12.81
C ALA A 253 -4.15 26.16 13.79
N PHE A 254 -3.30 25.21 13.38
CA PHE A 254 -3.08 23.97 14.14
C PHE A 254 -1.62 23.70 14.53
N MET A 255 -0.66 24.39 13.92
CA MET A 255 0.79 24.17 14.08
C MET A 255 1.57 25.47 13.83
N PRO A 256 1.34 26.56 14.57
CA PRO A 256 1.89 27.88 14.24
C PRO A 256 3.42 27.88 14.08
N ASP A 257 4.15 27.09 14.87
CA ASP A 257 5.61 26.96 14.77
C ASP A 257 6.08 26.32 13.45
N ALA A 258 5.20 25.65 12.75
CA ALA A 258 5.51 25.00 11.49
C ALA A 258 5.18 25.84 10.26
N ALA A 259 4.34 26.86 10.40
CA ALA A 259 3.90 27.71 9.29
C ALA A 259 5.08 28.40 8.57
N THR A 260 6.13 28.78 9.32
CA THR A 260 7.34 29.40 8.78
C THR A 260 8.24 28.46 7.98
N ARG A 261 8.02 27.16 8.04
CA ARG A 261 8.80 26.14 7.32
C ARG A 261 8.16 25.77 5.98
N ILE A 262 6.96 26.30 5.69
CA ILE A 262 6.24 26.03 4.45
C ILE A 262 6.58 27.12 3.45
N GLU A 263 7.26 26.74 2.38
CA GLU A 263 7.76 27.66 1.36
C GLU A 263 7.13 27.34 0.01
N GLN A 264 6.79 28.38 -0.75
CA GLN A 264 6.35 28.23 -2.11
C GLN A 264 7.55 28.02 -3.03
N TYR A 265 7.53 26.95 -3.82
CA TYR A 265 8.49 26.75 -4.89
C TYR A 265 8.00 27.42 -6.19
N ALA A 266 8.76 28.36 -6.71
CA ALA A 266 8.46 29.10 -7.94
C ALA A 266 9.56 28.95 -9.00
N GLY A 267 10.42 27.91 -8.89
CA GLY A 267 11.50 27.66 -9.83
C GLY A 267 10.98 27.19 -11.21
N PRO A 268 11.76 27.41 -12.29
CA PRO A 268 11.36 27.06 -13.65
C PRO A 268 11.39 25.55 -13.92
N ARG A 269 12.17 24.78 -13.17
CA ARG A 269 12.26 23.33 -13.29
C ARG A 269 11.25 22.67 -12.36
N PRO A 270 10.49 21.63 -12.81
CA PRO A 270 9.58 20.92 -11.90
C PRO A 270 10.27 20.46 -10.63
N ILE A 271 9.60 20.61 -9.49
CA ILE A 271 10.20 20.35 -8.18
C ILE A 271 10.69 18.90 -8.04
N PHE A 272 9.94 17.93 -8.55
CA PHE A 272 10.33 16.52 -8.49
C PHE A 272 11.54 16.20 -9.37
N ASP A 273 11.64 16.83 -10.55
CA ASP A 273 12.82 16.71 -11.43
C ASP A 273 14.07 17.34 -10.79
N LEU A 274 13.90 18.51 -10.14
CA LEU A 274 15.01 19.21 -9.49
C LEU A 274 15.65 18.35 -8.38
N HIS A 275 14.82 17.63 -7.63
CA HIS A 275 15.25 16.80 -6.52
C HIS A 275 15.44 15.32 -6.89
N GLY A 276 15.39 14.96 -8.18
CA GLY A 276 15.59 13.58 -8.66
C GLY A 276 14.49 12.59 -8.23
N ILE A 277 13.30 13.08 -7.84
CA ILE A 277 12.21 12.25 -7.34
C ILE A 277 11.62 11.38 -8.45
N GLU A 278 11.49 11.93 -9.69
CA GLU A 278 10.96 11.17 -10.84
C GLU A 278 11.84 9.96 -11.15
N GLU A 279 13.17 10.14 -11.11
CA GLU A 279 14.11 9.05 -11.32
C GLU A 279 14.02 7.96 -10.22
N GLU A 280 13.83 8.37 -8.97
CA GLU A 280 13.65 7.43 -7.86
C GLU A 280 12.29 6.70 -7.93
N ILE A 281 11.23 7.36 -8.42
CA ILE A 281 9.94 6.71 -8.71
C ILE A 281 10.13 5.65 -9.80
N ALA A 282 10.79 5.99 -10.90
CA ALA A 282 11.05 5.05 -11.99
C ALA A 282 11.85 3.83 -11.50
N LYS A 283 12.94 4.05 -10.77
CA LYS A 283 13.74 2.96 -10.14
C LYS A 283 12.95 2.12 -9.14
N ALA A 284 12.00 2.73 -8.44
CA ALA A 284 11.15 2.02 -7.48
C ALA A 284 10.10 1.10 -8.16
N LEU A 285 9.91 1.20 -9.47
CA LEU A 285 9.08 0.27 -10.24
C LEU A 285 9.90 -0.89 -10.83
N ASP A 286 11.23 -0.79 -10.84
CA ASP A 286 12.10 -1.86 -11.31
C ASP A 286 12.11 -3.02 -10.32
N ARG A 287 12.10 -4.26 -10.84
CA ARG A 287 12.25 -5.48 -10.05
C ARG A 287 13.61 -5.55 -9.37
N LYS A 288 14.66 -5.02 -10.01
CA LYS A 288 16.05 -5.09 -9.56
C LYS A 288 16.50 -3.78 -8.92
N VAL A 289 17.08 -3.86 -7.72
CA VAL A 289 17.67 -2.73 -6.99
C VAL A 289 19.16 -2.93 -6.83
N THR A 290 19.97 -2.06 -7.43
CA THR A 290 21.42 -2.15 -7.34
C THR A 290 21.93 -1.62 -6.00
N LEU A 291 22.85 -2.34 -5.38
CA LEU A 291 23.55 -1.96 -4.16
C LEU A 291 24.88 -1.25 -4.51
N LYS A 292 25.37 -0.39 -3.62
CA LYS A 292 26.64 0.33 -3.81
C LYS A 292 27.85 -0.60 -3.91
N SER A 293 27.78 -1.75 -3.22
CA SER A 293 28.80 -2.81 -3.28
C SER A 293 28.86 -3.53 -4.63
N GLY A 294 27.91 -3.29 -5.55
CA GLY A 294 27.78 -4.01 -6.81
C GLY A 294 26.88 -5.24 -6.75
N GLY A 295 26.39 -5.61 -5.55
CA GLY A 295 25.31 -6.56 -5.37
C GLY A 295 23.96 -5.99 -5.80
N HIS A 296 22.91 -6.77 -5.67
CA HIS A 296 21.56 -6.30 -5.98
C HIS A 296 20.49 -7.08 -5.21
N LEU A 297 19.35 -6.42 -5.04
CA LEU A 297 18.10 -7.05 -4.58
C LEU A 297 17.21 -7.36 -5.78
N VAL A 298 16.48 -8.45 -5.70
CA VAL A 298 15.35 -8.76 -6.58
C VAL A 298 14.10 -8.76 -5.73
N ILE A 299 13.13 -7.90 -6.07
CA ILE A 299 11.90 -7.73 -5.29
C ILE A 299 10.72 -8.15 -6.16
N ASP A 300 9.99 -9.16 -5.71
CA ASP A 300 8.81 -9.68 -6.38
C ASP A 300 7.59 -9.56 -5.48
N GLN A 301 6.49 -9.01 -6.02
CA GLN A 301 5.19 -9.00 -5.37
C GLN A 301 4.32 -10.11 -5.97
N THR A 302 3.86 -11.03 -5.14
CA THR A 302 2.84 -11.99 -5.51
C THR A 302 1.47 -11.57 -4.94
N GLU A 303 0.42 -12.31 -5.21
CA GLU A 303 -0.91 -12.04 -4.65
C GLU A 303 -0.92 -12.03 -3.12
N SER A 304 -0.15 -12.90 -2.47
CA SER A 304 -0.19 -13.13 -1.02
C SER A 304 0.98 -12.52 -0.25
N MET A 305 2.16 -12.40 -0.86
CA MET A 305 3.39 -11.99 -0.16
C MET A 305 4.36 -11.24 -1.08
N THR A 306 5.35 -10.61 -0.47
CA THR A 306 6.52 -10.04 -1.15
C THR A 306 7.73 -10.90 -0.86
N THR A 307 8.51 -11.23 -1.87
CA THR A 307 9.79 -11.92 -1.74
C THR A 307 10.94 -11.01 -2.13
N ILE A 308 12.03 -11.07 -1.39
CA ILE A 308 13.22 -10.26 -1.62
C ILE A 308 14.43 -11.18 -1.60
N ASP A 309 15.12 -11.28 -2.73
CA ASP A 309 16.32 -12.08 -2.90
C ASP A 309 17.56 -11.16 -2.96
N VAL A 310 18.64 -11.51 -2.25
CA VAL A 310 19.88 -10.74 -2.15
C VAL A 310 20.99 -11.43 -2.90
N ASN A 311 21.60 -10.73 -3.85
CA ASN A 311 22.66 -11.25 -4.70
C ASN A 311 23.96 -10.43 -4.59
N THR A 312 25.14 -11.09 -4.58
CA THR A 312 26.44 -10.42 -4.58
C THR A 312 26.78 -9.74 -5.91
N GLY A 313 26.11 -10.14 -7.02
CA GLY A 313 26.45 -9.69 -8.36
C GLY A 313 27.88 -10.12 -8.79
N ALA A 314 28.55 -9.23 -9.52
CA ALA A 314 29.93 -9.45 -9.98
C ALA A 314 30.99 -9.11 -8.91
N TYR A 315 30.59 -8.69 -7.72
CA TYR A 315 31.53 -8.30 -6.67
C TYR A 315 32.11 -9.53 -5.99
N VAL A 316 33.29 -9.93 -6.42
CA VAL A 316 34.11 -10.97 -5.79
C VAL A 316 35.21 -10.26 -4.98
N GLY A 317 35.02 -10.19 -3.66
CA GLY A 317 35.98 -9.57 -2.75
C GLY A 317 37.35 -10.24 -2.86
N HIS A 318 38.39 -9.44 -2.84
CA HIS A 318 39.79 -9.90 -3.14
C HIS A 318 40.42 -10.85 -2.11
N ARG A 319 39.86 -11.05 -0.89
CA ARG A 319 40.55 -11.81 0.17
C ARG A 319 39.68 -12.72 1.06
N ASN A 320 38.36 -12.48 1.20
CA ASN A 320 37.50 -13.31 2.03
C ASN A 320 36.03 -13.24 1.53
N LEU A 321 35.55 -14.35 1.01
CA LEU A 321 34.19 -14.45 0.48
C LEU A 321 33.15 -14.17 1.58
N GLU A 322 33.35 -14.69 2.78
CA GLU A 322 32.42 -14.55 3.89
C GLU A 322 32.29 -13.09 4.36
N GLU A 323 33.41 -12.35 4.41
CA GLU A 323 33.38 -10.90 4.74
C GLU A 323 32.64 -10.10 3.64
N THR A 324 32.79 -10.48 2.38
CA THR A 324 32.08 -9.85 1.26
C THR A 324 30.57 -10.09 1.36
N ILE A 325 30.16 -11.33 1.63
CA ILE A 325 28.75 -11.71 1.85
C ILE A 325 28.18 -10.91 3.03
N PHE A 326 28.88 -10.88 4.14
CA PHE A 326 28.43 -10.16 5.33
C PHE A 326 28.21 -8.68 5.07
N ARG A 327 29.15 -7.99 4.39
CA ARG A 327 29.00 -6.57 4.03
C ARG A 327 27.85 -6.34 3.05
N THR A 328 27.70 -7.21 2.05
CA THR A 328 26.58 -7.13 1.11
C THR A 328 25.25 -7.29 1.83
N ASN A 329 25.14 -8.25 2.76
CA ASN A 329 23.92 -8.46 3.54
C ASN A 329 23.62 -7.29 4.48
N LEU A 330 24.63 -6.66 5.09
CA LEU A 330 24.42 -5.45 5.89
C LEU A 330 23.90 -4.27 5.06
N GLU A 331 24.46 -4.07 3.87
CA GLU A 331 23.98 -3.05 2.94
C GLU A 331 22.55 -3.37 2.46
N ALA A 332 22.29 -4.64 2.12
CA ALA A 332 21.00 -5.12 1.72
C ALA A 332 19.93 -4.87 2.79
N ALA A 333 20.22 -5.11 4.07
CA ALA A 333 19.29 -4.88 5.17
C ALA A 333 18.80 -3.42 5.22
N VAL A 334 19.72 -2.46 5.04
CA VAL A 334 19.38 -1.02 4.99
C VAL A 334 18.59 -0.67 3.73
N ALA A 335 19.01 -1.20 2.58
CA ALA A 335 18.34 -0.96 1.30
C ALA A 335 16.93 -1.56 1.29
N ILE A 336 16.73 -2.76 1.84
CA ILE A 336 15.42 -3.41 1.98
C ILE A 336 14.48 -2.53 2.80
N ALA A 337 14.88 -2.08 3.99
CA ALA A 337 14.06 -1.23 4.82
C ALA A 337 13.61 0.05 4.08
N ARG A 338 14.51 0.67 3.32
CA ARG A 338 14.20 1.82 2.47
C ARG A 338 13.20 1.44 1.35
N GLN A 339 13.40 0.32 0.64
CA GLN A 339 12.52 -0.11 -0.44
C GLN A 339 11.12 -0.45 0.06
N LEU A 340 11.00 -1.05 1.24
CA LEU A 340 9.70 -1.33 1.87
C LEU A 340 8.90 -0.04 2.12
N ARG A 341 9.57 1.03 2.57
CA ARG A 341 8.95 2.35 2.79
C ARG A 341 8.63 3.03 1.46
N LEU A 342 9.61 3.13 0.56
CA LEU A 342 9.51 3.82 -0.72
C LEU A 342 8.40 3.24 -1.61
N ARG A 343 8.37 1.91 -1.77
CA ARG A 343 7.37 1.19 -2.57
C ARG A 343 6.07 0.93 -1.82
N ASN A 344 6.02 1.24 -0.53
CA ASN A 344 4.93 0.90 0.39
C ASN A 344 4.54 -0.58 0.34
N LEU A 345 5.53 -1.47 0.39
CA LEU A 345 5.31 -2.91 0.44
C LEU A 345 4.79 -3.34 1.82
N GLY A 346 3.86 -4.27 1.85
CA GLY A 346 3.26 -4.72 3.12
C GLY A 346 2.55 -6.07 2.98
N GLY A 347 2.17 -6.63 4.10
CA GLY A 347 1.69 -8.00 4.24
C GLY A 347 2.81 -8.90 4.74
N ILE A 348 2.84 -10.14 4.28
CA ILE A 348 3.91 -11.10 4.54
C ILE A 348 5.10 -10.75 3.63
N ILE A 349 6.29 -10.70 4.18
CA ILE A 349 7.53 -10.40 3.46
C ILE A 349 8.54 -11.47 3.84
N ILE A 350 9.13 -12.10 2.82
CA ILE A 350 10.18 -13.11 2.97
C ILE A 350 11.44 -12.56 2.34
N ILE A 351 12.52 -12.56 3.10
CA ILE A 351 13.83 -12.06 2.65
C ILE A 351 14.82 -13.22 2.66
N ASP A 352 15.45 -13.45 1.51
CA ASP A 352 16.53 -14.42 1.31
C ASP A 352 17.85 -13.67 1.28
N PHE A 353 18.54 -13.67 2.42
CA PHE A 353 19.89 -13.14 2.51
C PHE A 353 20.89 -14.18 2.01
N ILE A 354 22.02 -13.70 1.46
CA ILE A 354 23.11 -14.59 1.05
C ILE A 354 23.57 -15.41 2.25
N ASP A 355 23.74 -16.72 2.06
CA ASP A 355 24.11 -17.64 3.12
C ASP A 355 25.34 -17.21 3.89
N MET A 356 25.25 -17.18 5.21
CA MET A 356 26.32 -16.85 6.15
C MET A 356 26.56 -18.04 7.07
N HIS A 357 27.81 -18.46 7.21
CA HIS A 357 28.19 -19.55 8.14
C HIS A 357 28.30 -19.05 9.57
N ASP A 358 28.82 -17.83 9.79
CA ASP A 358 29.01 -17.23 11.11
C ASP A 358 27.67 -16.73 11.69
N GLU A 359 27.28 -17.30 12.81
CA GLU A 359 26.05 -16.91 13.52
C GLU A 359 26.11 -15.47 14.07
N SER A 360 27.30 -14.95 14.35
CA SER A 360 27.49 -13.56 14.75
C SER A 360 27.14 -12.61 13.59
N HIS A 361 27.52 -12.97 12.36
CA HIS A 361 27.17 -12.21 11.16
C HIS A 361 25.64 -12.20 10.93
N ARG A 362 24.98 -13.35 11.06
CA ARG A 362 23.51 -13.47 10.98
C ARG A 362 22.81 -12.54 11.96
N ARG A 363 23.22 -12.55 13.22
CA ARG A 363 22.66 -11.67 14.27
C ARG A 363 22.88 -10.19 13.96
N GLN A 364 24.04 -9.82 13.45
CA GLN A 364 24.37 -8.44 13.11
C GLN A 364 23.52 -7.94 11.92
N VAL A 365 23.28 -8.78 10.90
CA VAL A 365 22.44 -8.44 9.75
C VAL A 365 20.98 -8.25 10.19
N LEU A 366 20.44 -9.14 11.04
CA LEU A 366 19.09 -8.97 11.61
C LEU A 366 18.99 -7.68 12.44
N ALA A 367 19.95 -7.41 13.31
CA ALA A 367 19.96 -6.19 14.10
C ALA A 367 20.11 -4.92 13.23
N ALA A 368 20.76 -5.01 12.06
CA ALA A 368 20.83 -3.92 11.11
C ALA A 368 19.47 -3.68 10.42
N LEU A 369 18.78 -4.75 10.05
CA LEU A 369 17.42 -4.68 9.49
C LEU A 369 16.42 -4.08 10.50
N GLU A 370 16.43 -4.56 11.75
CA GLU A 370 15.58 -4.03 12.83
C GLU A 370 15.82 -2.54 13.07
N ARG A 371 17.08 -2.12 13.15
CA ARG A 371 17.46 -0.70 13.31
C ARG A 371 17.00 0.15 12.12
N ALA A 372 17.13 -0.35 10.90
CA ALA A 372 16.70 0.36 9.70
C ALA A 372 15.16 0.49 9.62
N LEU A 373 14.43 -0.50 10.15
CA LEU A 373 12.97 -0.49 10.22
C LEU A 373 12.42 0.31 11.41
N ALA A 374 13.22 0.63 12.42
CA ALA A 374 12.79 1.41 13.59
C ALA A 374 12.19 2.79 13.21
N GLY A 375 12.65 3.38 12.09
CA GLY A 375 12.09 4.61 11.52
C GLY A 375 10.82 4.44 10.69
N ASP A 376 10.38 3.21 10.42
CA ASP A 376 9.17 2.96 9.63
C ASP A 376 7.91 3.28 10.43
N ARG A 377 6.92 3.90 9.79
CA ARG A 377 5.62 4.19 10.40
C ARG A 377 4.70 2.99 10.45
N ALA A 378 4.80 2.14 9.44
CA ALA A 378 4.03 0.92 9.44
C ALA A 378 4.51 0.01 10.57
N GLN A 379 3.59 -0.66 11.20
CA GLN A 379 3.92 -1.67 12.21
C GLN A 379 4.61 -2.83 11.50
N THR A 380 5.85 -3.12 11.90
CA THR A 380 6.66 -4.23 11.41
C THR A 380 6.87 -5.23 12.54
N HIS A 381 6.90 -6.50 12.18
CA HIS A 381 7.23 -7.57 13.10
C HIS A 381 8.13 -8.57 12.38
N ILE A 382 9.36 -8.70 12.84
CA ILE A 382 10.31 -9.71 12.38
C ILE A 382 10.14 -10.92 13.29
N VAL A 383 9.83 -12.09 12.70
CA VAL A 383 9.58 -13.31 13.47
C VAL A 383 10.89 -13.93 13.93
N SER A 384 11.74 -14.32 12.99
CA SER A 384 13.09 -14.86 13.23
C SER A 384 13.73 -15.27 11.88
N LEU A 385 14.96 -15.75 11.95
CA LEU A 385 15.57 -16.50 10.87
C LEU A 385 15.01 -17.92 10.87
N SER A 386 14.40 -18.37 9.77
CA SER A 386 13.89 -19.73 9.63
C SER A 386 15.01 -20.77 9.53
N PRO A 387 14.72 -22.08 9.70
CA PRO A 387 15.69 -23.14 9.47
C PRO A 387 16.29 -23.16 8.06
N LEU A 388 15.61 -22.57 7.09
CA LEU A 388 16.07 -22.41 5.71
C LEU A 388 16.94 -21.17 5.49
N GLY A 389 17.24 -20.38 6.52
CA GLY A 389 18.02 -19.16 6.37
C GLY A 389 17.22 -17.93 5.94
N LEU A 390 15.90 -18.05 5.81
CA LEU A 390 15.03 -16.96 5.39
C LEU A 390 14.61 -16.07 6.57
N VAL A 391 14.54 -14.76 6.34
CA VAL A 391 13.94 -13.83 7.31
C VAL A 391 12.47 -13.65 7.00
N GLU A 392 11.63 -14.03 7.96
CA GLU A 392 10.19 -13.91 7.89
C GLU A 392 9.75 -12.66 8.65
N MET A 393 9.02 -11.76 7.98
CA MET A 393 8.48 -10.57 8.62
C MET A 393 7.10 -10.22 8.11
N THR A 394 6.39 -9.43 8.90
CA THR A 394 5.15 -8.79 8.48
C THR A 394 5.28 -7.27 8.57
N ARG A 395 4.66 -6.58 7.63
CA ARG A 395 4.52 -5.12 7.64
C ARG A 395 3.06 -4.75 7.39
N LYS A 396 2.46 -3.98 8.27
CA LYS A 396 1.06 -3.57 8.15
C LYS A 396 0.86 -2.76 6.86
N ARG A 397 -0.03 -3.22 5.98
CA ARG A 397 -0.43 -2.43 4.80
C ARG A 397 -1.22 -1.21 5.25
N THR A 398 -0.73 -0.03 4.94
CA THR A 398 -1.38 1.25 5.25
C THR A 398 -2.09 1.85 4.03
N ARG A 399 -1.62 1.54 2.83
CA ARG A 399 -2.12 1.98 1.52
C ARG A 399 -1.65 1.02 0.43
N GLU A 400 -2.10 1.21 -0.80
CA GLU A 400 -1.63 0.43 -1.96
C GLU A 400 -0.14 0.61 -2.21
N SER A 401 0.53 -0.40 -2.76
CA SER A 401 1.92 -0.28 -3.17
C SER A 401 2.07 0.65 -4.38
N LEU A 402 3.25 1.24 -4.53
CA LEU A 402 3.55 2.16 -5.63
C LEU A 402 3.31 1.50 -6.99
N GLU A 403 3.66 0.22 -7.14
CA GLU A 403 3.44 -0.56 -8.35
C GLU A 403 1.95 -0.70 -8.67
N HIS A 404 1.10 -1.08 -7.71
CA HIS A 404 -0.35 -1.19 -7.93
C HIS A 404 -1.02 0.14 -8.24
N LEU A 405 -0.45 1.24 -7.73
CA LEU A 405 -0.97 2.58 -7.98
C LEU A 405 -0.60 3.11 -9.37
N LEU A 406 0.61 2.81 -9.85
CA LEU A 406 1.18 3.40 -11.06
C LEU A 406 1.14 2.47 -12.28
N CYS A 407 1.09 1.15 -12.08
CA CYS A 407 1.18 0.16 -13.14
C CYS A 407 -0.13 -0.61 -13.34
N ALA A 408 -0.27 -1.20 -14.51
CA ALA A 408 -1.29 -2.17 -14.85
C ALA A 408 -0.61 -3.50 -15.25
N PRO A 409 -1.30 -4.65 -15.12
CA PRO A 409 -0.78 -5.92 -15.61
C PRO A 409 -0.38 -5.81 -17.09
N CYS A 410 0.74 -6.42 -17.46
CA CYS A 410 1.20 -6.46 -18.85
C CYS A 410 0.14 -7.17 -19.73
N PRO A 411 -0.36 -6.54 -20.81
CA PRO A 411 -1.39 -7.15 -21.65
C PRO A 411 -0.90 -8.40 -22.39
N THR A 412 0.42 -8.52 -22.62
CA THR A 412 1.00 -9.67 -23.33
C THR A 412 1.07 -10.93 -22.46
N CYS A 413 1.49 -10.81 -21.20
CA CYS A 413 1.63 -11.97 -20.32
C CYS A 413 0.59 -12.02 -19.20
N GLU A 414 -0.30 -11.01 -19.11
CA GLU A 414 -1.35 -10.92 -18.08
C GLU A 414 -0.80 -11.03 -16.63
N GLY A 415 0.43 -10.57 -16.43
CA GLY A 415 1.12 -10.66 -15.14
C GLY A 415 1.90 -11.97 -14.90
N ARG A 416 1.90 -12.92 -15.84
CA ARG A 416 2.65 -14.19 -15.72
C ARG A 416 4.18 -14.01 -15.73
N GLY A 417 4.69 -12.93 -16.35
CA GLY A 417 6.12 -12.66 -16.48
C GLY A 417 6.82 -13.43 -17.61
N PHE A 418 6.13 -14.31 -18.30
CA PHE A 418 6.63 -15.09 -19.44
C PHE A 418 5.52 -15.37 -20.45
N VAL A 419 5.89 -15.59 -21.69
CA VAL A 419 5.03 -16.04 -22.79
C VAL A 419 5.61 -17.31 -23.41
N LYS A 420 4.83 -18.06 -24.16
CA LYS A 420 5.34 -19.21 -24.92
C LYS A 420 6.35 -18.73 -25.96
N THR A 421 7.37 -19.54 -26.21
CA THR A 421 8.30 -19.27 -27.31
C THR A 421 7.62 -19.51 -28.67
N PRO A 422 8.02 -18.83 -29.76
CA PRO A 422 7.51 -19.08 -31.10
C PRO A 422 7.64 -20.55 -31.49
N GLU A 423 8.73 -21.24 -31.11
CA GLU A 423 8.93 -22.68 -31.32
C GLU A 423 7.83 -23.55 -30.65
N THR A 424 7.48 -23.22 -29.41
CA THR A 424 6.41 -23.93 -28.69
C THR A 424 5.08 -23.77 -29.43
N VAL A 425 4.80 -22.55 -29.91
CA VAL A 425 3.56 -22.24 -30.63
C VAL A 425 3.54 -22.95 -32.00
N CYS A 426 4.65 -22.99 -32.74
CA CYS A 426 4.75 -23.77 -33.99
C CYS A 426 4.40 -25.24 -33.76
N ASN A 427 4.95 -25.83 -32.72
CA ASN A 427 4.64 -27.23 -32.36
C ASN A 427 3.16 -27.45 -31.96
N GLU A 428 2.55 -26.46 -31.31
CA GLU A 428 1.10 -26.48 -31.02
C GLU A 428 0.27 -26.41 -32.33
N ILE A 429 0.63 -25.52 -33.23
CA ILE A 429 0.01 -25.37 -34.56
C ILE A 429 0.09 -26.70 -35.32
N PHE A 430 1.25 -27.35 -35.36
CA PHE A 430 1.40 -28.65 -36.04
C PHE A 430 0.46 -29.71 -35.46
N ARG A 431 0.36 -29.83 -34.15
CA ARG A 431 -0.58 -30.75 -33.49
C ARG A 431 -2.04 -30.40 -33.80
N GLU A 432 -2.36 -29.12 -33.83
CA GLU A 432 -3.71 -28.65 -34.14
C GLU A 432 -4.10 -28.94 -35.58
N ILE A 433 -3.18 -28.72 -36.54
CA ILE A 433 -3.38 -29.08 -37.97
C ILE A 433 -3.70 -30.58 -38.11
N VAL A 434 -2.92 -31.46 -37.46
CA VAL A 434 -3.18 -32.91 -37.49
C VAL A 434 -4.54 -33.24 -36.87
N ARG A 435 -4.90 -32.61 -35.79
CA ARG A 435 -6.18 -32.82 -35.10
C ARG A 435 -7.35 -32.38 -35.97
N GLN A 436 -7.30 -31.20 -36.54
CA GLN A 436 -8.35 -30.61 -37.38
C GLN A 436 -8.53 -31.42 -38.68
N SER A 437 -7.43 -31.84 -39.31
CA SER A 437 -7.45 -32.62 -40.55
C SER A 437 -8.10 -34.00 -40.40
N ARG A 438 -8.04 -34.59 -39.20
CA ARG A 438 -8.67 -35.86 -38.89
C ARG A 438 -10.16 -35.75 -38.55
N GLN A 439 -10.56 -34.63 -38.02
CA GLN A 439 -11.94 -34.42 -37.54
C GLN A 439 -12.86 -33.82 -38.61
N PHE A 440 -12.31 -32.99 -39.47
CA PHE A 440 -13.10 -32.22 -40.42
C PHE A 440 -12.57 -32.34 -41.86
N ALA A 441 -13.49 -32.38 -42.81
CA ALA A 441 -13.15 -32.24 -44.21
C ALA A 441 -13.08 -30.77 -44.60
N SER A 442 -11.94 -30.29 -45.12
CA SER A 442 -11.74 -28.95 -45.63
C SER A 442 -10.98 -29.02 -46.94
N ARG A 443 -10.99 -27.96 -47.74
CA ARG A 443 -10.21 -27.85 -48.96
C ARG A 443 -8.80 -27.31 -48.70
N GLU A 444 -8.68 -26.49 -47.71
CA GLU A 444 -7.48 -25.73 -47.38
C GLU A 444 -7.45 -25.46 -45.87
N LEU A 445 -6.28 -25.25 -45.29
CA LEU A 445 -6.06 -24.81 -43.90
C LEU A 445 -5.40 -23.41 -43.89
N LEU A 446 -5.97 -22.46 -43.18
CA LEU A 446 -5.38 -21.16 -42.98
C LEU A 446 -4.94 -21.04 -41.52
N ILE A 447 -3.67 -20.73 -41.30
CA ILE A 447 -3.08 -20.48 -40.00
C ILE A 447 -2.96 -18.99 -39.81
N LEU A 448 -3.62 -18.46 -38.77
CA LEU A 448 -3.46 -17.09 -38.32
C LEU A 448 -2.56 -17.10 -37.09
N ALA A 449 -1.47 -16.36 -37.11
CA ALA A 449 -0.54 -16.24 -35.98
C ALA A 449 0.22 -14.91 -36.02
N GLN A 450 0.89 -14.59 -34.90
CA GLN A 450 1.74 -13.40 -34.80
C GLN A 450 2.97 -13.52 -35.74
N GLN A 451 3.56 -12.38 -36.12
CA GLN A 451 4.63 -12.30 -37.11
C GLN A 451 5.81 -13.24 -36.82
N ASP A 452 6.33 -13.23 -35.58
CA ASP A 452 7.51 -14.05 -35.20
C ASP A 452 7.25 -15.56 -35.35
N VAL A 453 5.99 -16.00 -35.13
CA VAL A 453 5.58 -17.40 -35.31
C VAL A 453 5.49 -17.74 -36.79
N VAL A 454 4.92 -16.85 -37.61
CA VAL A 454 4.83 -17.05 -39.06
C VAL A 454 6.22 -17.07 -39.70
N ASP A 455 7.11 -16.15 -39.32
CA ASP A 455 8.48 -16.11 -39.83
C ASP A 455 9.21 -17.41 -39.47
N ARG A 456 9.08 -17.91 -38.24
CA ARG A 456 9.68 -19.19 -37.85
C ARG A 456 9.12 -20.38 -38.64
N LEU A 457 7.81 -20.41 -38.89
CA LEU A 457 7.17 -21.46 -39.71
C LEU A 457 7.69 -21.46 -41.14
N LEU A 458 7.99 -20.28 -41.70
CA LEU A 458 8.52 -20.12 -43.05
C LEU A 458 10.01 -20.44 -43.18
N ASP A 459 10.80 -20.15 -42.15
CA ASP A 459 12.25 -20.32 -42.15
C ASP A 459 12.66 -21.66 -41.51
N GLU A 460 12.72 -21.72 -40.18
CA GLU A 460 13.30 -22.84 -39.42
C GLU A 460 12.42 -24.13 -39.53
N GLU A 461 11.12 -23.97 -39.55
CA GLU A 461 10.16 -25.08 -39.54
C GLU A 461 9.56 -25.39 -40.93
N SER A 462 10.11 -24.77 -42.00
CA SER A 462 9.58 -24.89 -43.37
C SER A 462 9.54 -26.32 -43.87
N THR A 463 10.55 -27.15 -43.57
CA THR A 463 10.61 -28.55 -43.92
C THR A 463 9.50 -29.36 -43.21
N THR A 464 9.34 -29.16 -41.90
CA THR A 464 8.30 -29.78 -41.08
C THR A 464 6.90 -29.42 -41.57
N LEU A 465 6.70 -28.14 -41.93
CA LEU A 465 5.44 -27.65 -42.49
C LEU A 465 5.10 -28.32 -43.83
N ALA A 466 6.09 -28.42 -44.74
CA ALA A 466 5.93 -29.07 -46.03
C ALA A 466 5.62 -30.59 -45.92
N GLU A 467 6.30 -31.30 -45.01
CA GLU A 467 6.01 -32.69 -44.69
C GLU A 467 4.59 -32.86 -44.14
N LEU A 468 4.17 -31.95 -43.27
CA LEU A 468 2.83 -31.98 -42.69
C LEU A 468 1.76 -31.69 -43.75
N GLU A 469 1.99 -30.73 -44.66
CA GLU A 469 1.12 -30.44 -45.79
C GLU A 469 0.94 -31.66 -46.68
N ALA A 470 2.03 -32.36 -47.01
CA ALA A 470 2.01 -33.61 -47.77
C ALA A 470 1.26 -34.72 -47.05
N GLN A 471 1.43 -34.88 -45.73
CA GLN A 471 0.75 -35.87 -44.90
C GLN A 471 -0.76 -35.61 -44.80
N VAL A 472 -1.16 -34.36 -44.68
CA VAL A 472 -2.56 -33.93 -44.55
C VAL A 472 -3.25 -33.96 -45.93
N GLY A 473 -2.48 -33.84 -47.01
CA GLY A 473 -2.96 -33.82 -48.39
C GLY A 473 -3.78 -32.56 -48.76
N ARG A 474 -3.55 -31.46 -48.07
CA ARG A 474 -4.27 -30.17 -48.24
C ARG A 474 -3.31 -29.02 -48.09
N PRO A 475 -3.48 -27.92 -48.91
CA PRO A 475 -2.63 -26.75 -48.78
C PRO A 475 -2.80 -26.06 -47.42
N ILE A 476 -1.66 -25.64 -46.86
CA ILE A 476 -1.58 -24.89 -45.64
C ILE A 476 -1.12 -23.45 -45.97
N ARG A 477 -1.97 -22.47 -45.70
CA ARG A 477 -1.62 -21.08 -45.87
C ARG A 477 -1.32 -20.44 -44.52
N LEU A 478 -0.35 -19.53 -44.49
CA LEU A 478 0.03 -18.74 -43.36
C LEU A 478 -0.39 -17.28 -43.57
N GLN A 479 -0.95 -16.68 -42.56
CA GLN A 479 -1.29 -15.27 -42.53
C GLN A 479 -0.94 -14.67 -41.20
N VAL A 480 -0.30 -13.49 -41.26
CA VAL A 480 0.04 -12.72 -40.04
C VAL A 480 -1.21 -12.01 -39.54
N GLU A 481 -1.49 -12.17 -38.24
CA GLU A 481 -2.49 -11.38 -37.55
C GLU A 481 -1.80 -10.47 -36.52
N ALA A 482 -1.76 -9.18 -36.84
CA ALA A 482 -1.00 -8.18 -36.08
C ALA A 482 -1.54 -7.93 -34.65
N LEU A 483 -2.79 -8.28 -34.40
CA LEU A 483 -3.41 -8.12 -33.09
C LEU A 483 -3.17 -9.31 -32.14
N TYR A 484 -2.61 -10.41 -32.65
CA TYR A 484 -2.34 -11.59 -31.82
C TYR A 484 -1.09 -11.43 -30.98
N GLY A 485 -1.15 -11.90 -29.73
CA GLY A 485 0.05 -12.15 -28.94
C GLY A 485 0.82 -13.37 -29.48
N VAL A 486 2.08 -13.52 -29.05
CA VAL A 486 2.96 -14.62 -29.51
C VAL A 486 2.35 -16.01 -29.25
N ASP A 487 1.56 -16.19 -28.21
CA ASP A 487 0.93 -17.44 -27.81
C ASP A 487 -0.51 -17.64 -28.38
N GLN A 488 -0.95 -16.72 -29.23
CA GLN A 488 -2.26 -16.79 -29.90
C GLN A 488 -2.12 -17.25 -31.34
N TYR A 489 -2.92 -18.22 -31.73
CA TYR A 489 -3.06 -18.70 -33.11
C TYR A 489 -4.44 -19.28 -33.36
N ASP A 490 -4.87 -19.27 -34.60
CA ASP A 490 -6.06 -19.96 -35.08
C ASP A 490 -5.73 -20.84 -36.28
N VAL A 491 -6.38 -21.99 -36.33
CA VAL A 491 -6.39 -22.91 -37.50
C VAL A 491 -7.78 -22.88 -38.11
N VAL A 492 -7.92 -22.20 -39.22
CA VAL A 492 -9.20 -22.00 -39.89
C VAL A 492 -9.33 -23.00 -41.05
N LEU A 493 -10.46 -23.68 -41.11
CA LEU A 493 -10.82 -24.60 -42.18
C LEU A 493 -11.51 -23.85 -43.32
N ILE A 494 -10.97 -23.92 -44.51
CA ILE A 494 -11.51 -23.24 -45.72
C ILE A 494 -12.00 -24.24 -46.76
#